data_9f63d518d34dcf3793c97ce64bc676da
#
_entry.id   9f63d518d34dcf3793c97ce64bc676da
#
_cell.length_a   1.000
_cell.length_b   1.000
_cell.length_c   1.000
_cell.angle_alpha   90.00
_cell.angle_beta   90.00
_cell.angle_gamma   90.00
#
_symmetry.space_group_name_H-M   'P 1'
#
loop_
_entity.id
_entity.type
_entity.pdbx_description
1 polymer ?
#
loop_
_entity_poly.entity_id
_entity_poly.type
_entity_poly.pdbx_seq_one_letter_code
_entity_poly.pdbx_strand_id
1 'polypeptide(L)'
;MKTVELQTKCGKIQGIDGENCFEFRGIKYANAKRWEYPQVIEKWQGVFDATCFKECSYQHRGFDDDATVNPFYHYEFRDGLAFTYSEDCQFL
;
A
#
# COMPACT_ATOMS: atom_id res chain seq x y z
N MET A 1 9.60 -9.44 -12.59
CA MET A 1 8.20 -9.10 -12.30
C MET A 1 7.63 -8.37 -13.52
N LYS A 2 6.52 -8.86 -14.05
CA LYS A 2 5.84 -8.16 -15.13
C LYS A 2 4.96 -7.05 -14.56
N THR A 3 4.92 -5.93 -15.25
CA THR A 3 4.07 -4.80 -14.87
C THR A 3 3.07 -4.50 -15.98
N VAL A 4 1.99 -3.84 -15.61
CA VAL A 4 0.94 -3.42 -16.52
C VAL A 4 0.58 -1.96 -16.26
N GLU A 5 0.31 -1.20 -17.31
CA GLU A 5 -0.18 0.17 -17.19
C GLU A 5 -1.62 0.25 -17.68
N LEU A 6 -2.46 0.91 -16.90
CA LEU A 6 -3.85 1.14 -17.25
C LEU A 6 -4.17 2.64 -17.17
N GLN A 7 -5.06 3.08 -18.05
CA GLN A 7 -5.59 4.43 -18.00
C GLN A 7 -6.86 4.45 -17.15
N THR A 8 -6.87 5.26 -16.11
CA THR A 8 -8.03 5.45 -15.24
C THR A 8 -8.57 6.88 -15.36
N LYS A 9 -9.70 7.14 -14.73
CA LYS A 9 -10.26 8.52 -14.67
C LYS A 9 -9.31 9.49 -13.96
N CYS A 10 -8.49 8.98 -13.05
CA CYS A 10 -7.54 9.79 -12.28
C CYS A 10 -6.20 9.97 -12.98
N GLY A 11 -5.86 9.11 -13.92
CA GLY A 11 -4.57 9.10 -14.63
C GLY A 11 -4.10 7.68 -14.92
N LYS A 12 -2.87 7.55 -15.36
CA LYS A 12 -2.27 6.24 -15.61
C LYS A 12 -1.80 5.59 -14.32
N ILE A 13 -1.99 4.29 -14.20
CA ILE A 13 -1.54 3.53 -13.04
C ILE A 13 -0.76 2.30 -13.51
N GLN A 14 0.33 2.02 -12.81
CA GLN A 14 1.16 0.85 -13.06
C GLN A 14 0.95 -0.19 -11.97
N GLY A 15 0.58 -1.40 -12.35
CA GLY A 15 0.37 -2.50 -11.43
C GLY A 15 1.23 -3.70 -11.80
N ILE A 16 0.94 -4.82 -11.15
CA ILE A 16 1.62 -6.09 -11.36
C ILE A 16 0.77 -6.96 -12.25
N ASP A 17 1.38 -7.50 -13.32
CA ASP A 17 0.71 -8.47 -14.18
C ASP A 17 0.89 -9.86 -13.59
N GLY A 18 -0.15 -10.37 -12.93
CA GLY A 18 -0.21 -11.75 -12.46
C GLY A 18 -0.73 -12.67 -13.55
N GLU A 19 -0.61 -13.98 -13.34
CA GLU A 19 -1.02 -14.96 -14.38
C GLU A 19 -2.51 -14.91 -14.67
N ASN A 20 -3.34 -14.71 -13.63
CA ASN A 20 -4.80 -14.75 -13.76
C ASN A 20 -5.48 -13.41 -13.44
N CYS A 21 -4.72 -12.41 -13.03
CA CYS A 21 -5.26 -11.09 -12.65
C CYS A 21 -4.18 -10.03 -12.69
N PHE A 22 -4.62 -8.78 -12.68
CA PHE A 22 -3.75 -7.64 -12.44
C PHE A 22 -3.87 -7.24 -10.97
N GLU A 23 -2.74 -6.92 -10.35
CA GLU A 23 -2.69 -6.56 -8.94
C GLU A 23 -2.16 -5.14 -8.78
N PHE A 24 -2.85 -4.35 -7.97
CA PHE A 24 -2.46 -2.98 -7.67
C PHE A 24 -2.31 -2.82 -6.15
N ARG A 25 -1.15 -2.34 -5.72
CA ARG A 25 -0.81 -2.18 -4.31
C ARG A 25 -0.49 -0.72 -4.01
N GLY A 26 -0.96 -0.24 -2.86
CA GLY A 26 -0.60 1.08 -2.40
C GLY A 26 -1.23 2.21 -3.21
N ILE A 27 -2.49 2.06 -3.60
CA ILE A 27 -3.22 3.13 -4.31
C ILE A 27 -3.62 4.19 -3.30
N LYS A 28 -3.17 5.43 -3.52
CA LYS A 28 -3.56 6.55 -2.68
C LYS A 28 -4.99 6.97 -3.03
N TYR A 29 -5.87 6.98 -2.03
CA TYR A 29 -7.27 7.33 -2.24
C TYR A 29 -7.65 8.70 -1.68
N ALA A 30 -6.89 9.24 -0.76
CA ALA A 30 -7.19 10.53 -0.15
C ALA A 30 -5.94 11.20 0.41
N ASN A 31 -6.02 12.50 0.65
CA ASN A 31 -5.03 13.28 1.37
C ASN A 31 -5.69 13.92 2.58
N ALA A 32 -5.03 13.87 3.72
CA ALA A 32 -5.44 14.62 4.90
C ALA A 32 -4.21 14.96 5.72
N LYS A 33 -4.13 16.20 6.17
CA LYS A 33 -3.20 16.61 7.21
C LYS A 33 -3.82 16.32 8.57
N ARG A 34 -2.99 16.33 9.61
CA ARG A 34 -3.46 16.08 10.97
C ARG A 34 -4.61 17.04 11.29
N TRP A 35 -5.72 16.48 11.80
CA TRP A 35 -6.93 17.22 12.18
C TRP A 35 -7.71 17.87 11.04
N GLU A 36 -7.37 17.56 9.80
CA GLU A 36 -8.13 18.01 8.63
C GLU A 36 -9.05 16.92 8.09
N TYR A 37 -10.11 17.33 7.41
CA TYR A 37 -10.96 16.39 6.69
C TYR A 37 -10.20 15.83 5.49
N PRO A 38 -10.34 14.53 5.21
CA PRO A 38 -9.70 13.94 4.05
C PRO A 38 -10.29 14.47 2.75
N GLN A 39 -9.42 14.67 1.78
CA GLN A 39 -9.80 15.07 0.42
C GLN A 39 -9.51 13.90 -0.52
N VAL A 40 -10.52 13.51 -1.28
CA VAL A 40 -10.41 12.41 -2.24
C VAL A 40 -9.41 12.78 -3.33
N ILE A 41 -8.56 11.82 -3.70
CA ILE A 41 -7.65 12.00 -4.83
C ILE A 41 -8.46 11.89 -6.11
N GLU A 42 -8.53 12.98 -6.87
CA GLU A 42 -9.27 13.03 -8.12
C GLU A 42 -8.38 12.76 -9.33
N LYS A 43 -7.16 13.28 -9.31
CA LYS A 43 -6.22 13.15 -10.43
C LYS A 43 -4.78 13.15 -9.97
N TRP A 44 -3.93 12.49 -10.75
CA TRP A 44 -2.47 12.61 -10.62
C TRP A 44 -1.85 12.81 -12.00
N GLN A 45 -0.60 13.28 -12.02
CA GLN A 45 0.16 13.45 -13.26
C GLN A 45 1.12 12.28 -13.44
N GLY A 46 1.34 11.89 -14.69
CA GLY A 46 2.21 10.78 -15.01
C GLY A 46 1.63 9.43 -14.65
N VAL A 47 2.51 8.47 -14.40
CA VAL A 47 2.13 7.11 -14.07
C VAL A 47 2.28 6.89 -12.56
N PHE A 48 1.20 6.53 -11.89
CA PHE A 48 1.24 6.19 -10.46
C PHE A 48 1.75 4.76 -10.29
N ASP A 49 2.80 4.59 -9.48
CA ASP A 49 3.37 3.29 -9.21
C ASP A 49 2.55 2.58 -8.12
N ALA A 50 1.82 1.56 -8.50
CA ALA A 50 1.02 0.73 -7.62
C ALA A 50 1.56 -0.70 -7.56
N THR A 51 2.88 -0.86 -7.58
CA THR A 51 3.54 -2.17 -7.56
C THR A 51 4.00 -2.58 -6.17
N CYS A 52 3.95 -1.69 -5.19
CA CYS A 52 4.38 -1.99 -3.82
C CYS A 52 3.48 -1.31 -2.80
N PHE A 53 3.39 -1.92 -1.62
CA PHE A 53 2.66 -1.33 -0.51
C PHE A 53 3.34 -0.06 -0.03
N LYS A 54 2.53 0.88 0.41
CA LYS A 54 2.98 2.17 0.92
C LYS A 54 2.94 2.18 2.45
N GLU A 55 3.10 3.37 3.04
CA GLU A 55 3.13 3.56 4.47
C GLU A 55 1.78 3.23 5.11
N CYS A 56 1.81 2.74 6.33
CA CYS A 56 0.62 2.53 7.14
C CYS A 56 0.57 3.51 8.30
N SER A 57 -0.61 3.60 8.94
CA SER A 57 -0.79 4.48 10.09
C SER A 57 0.07 4.05 11.27
N TYR A 58 0.45 5.03 12.11
CA TYR A 58 1.09 4.73 13.39
C TYR A 58 0.11 3.95 14.26
N GLN A 59 0.53 2.79 14.73
CA GLN A 59 -0.32 1.94 15.54
C GLN A 59 0.54 1.01 16.39
N HIS A 60 -0.01 0.65 17.54
CA HIS A 60 0.60 -0.37 18.37
C HIS A 60 0.36 -1.74 17.76
N ARG A 61 1.42 -2.52 17.60
CA ARG A 61 1.31 -3.89 17.13
C ARG A 61 1.11 -4.82 18.32
N GLY A 62 0.04 -5.60 18.28
CA GLY A 62 -0.30 -6.55 19.34
C GLY A 62 0.57 -7.81 19.36
N PHE A 63 1.66 -7.85 18.62
CA PHE A 63 2.55 -8.98 18.52
C PHE A 63 4.00 -8.49 18.46
N ASP A 64 4.93 -9.33 18.87
CA ASP A 64 6.35 -9.05 18.82
C ASP A 64 6.87 -9.20 17.40
N ASP A 65 7.84 -8.34 17.03
CA ASP A 65 8.52 -8.45 15.74
C ASP A 65 9.54 -9.59 15.70
N ASP A 66 9.86 -10.18 16.84
CA ASP A 66 10.77 -11.30 16.93
C ASP A 66 10.08 -12.60 16.49
N ALA A 67 10.55 -13.17 15.39
CA ALA A 67 10.01 -14.42 14.84
C ALA A 67 10.13 -15.61 15.80
N THR A 68 11.03 -15.54 16.78
CA THR A 68 11.20 -16.62 17.76
C THR A 68 10.09 -16.66 18.79
N VAL A 69 9.39 -15.53 19.00
CA VAL A 69 8.29 -15.44 19.96
C VAL A 69 7.01 -16.05 19.40
N ASN A 70 6.74 -15.82 18.12
CA ASN A 70 5.56 -16.39 17.47
C ASN A 70 5.87 -16.74 16.01
N PRO A 71 6.60 -17.85 15.79
CA PRO A 71 7.05 -18.19 14.45
C PRO A 71 5.91 -18.45 13.46
N PHE A 72 4.81 -19.06 13.90
CA PHE A 72 3.66 -19.30 13.03
C PHE A 72 3.09 -17.99 12.48
N TYR A 73 2.91 -17.01 13.34
CA TYR A 73 2.37 -15.70 12.92
C TYR A 73 3.29 -15.03 11.91
N HIS A 74 4.60 -15.06 12.15
CA HIS A 74 5.56 -14.44 11.24
C HIS A 74 5.56 -15.13 9.87
N TYR A 75 5.53 -16.44 9.82
CA TYR A 75 5.50 -17.17 8.56
C TYR A 75 4.22 -16.94 7.77
N GLU A 76 3.08 -16.94 8.45
CA GLU A 76 1.79 -16.85 7.77
C GLU A 76 1.41 -15.41 7.41
N PHE A 77 1.76 -14.45 8.24
CA PHE A 77 1.22 -13.08 8.11
C PHE A 77 2.26 -11.99 7.92
N ARG A 78 3.51 -12.25 8.23
CA ARG A 78 4.54 -11.21 8.20
C ARG A 78 5.76 -11.54 7.34
N ASP A 79 5.91 -12.77 6.90
CA ASP A 79 7.09 -13.15 6.12
C ASP A 79 7.20 -12.31 4.84
N GLY A 80 8.34 -11.67 4.65
CA GLY A 80 8.57 -10.80 3.52
C GLY A 80 7.92 -9.41 3.60
N LEU A 81 7.25 -9.08 4.72
CA LEU A 81 6.61 -7.78 4.90
C LEU A 81 7.47 -6.85 5.76
N ALA A 82 7.69 -5.66 5.25
CA ALA A 82 8.30 -4.56 6.00
C ALA A 82 7.27 -3.45 6.13
N PHE A 83 7.13 -2.89 7.34
CA PHE A 83 6.16 -1.83 7.60
C PHE A 83 6.88 -0.50 7.78
N THR A 84 6.43 0.50 7.03
CA THR A 84 6.85 1.88 7.18
C THR A 84 5.65 2.68 7.66
N TYR A 85 5.84 3.51 8.66
CA TYR A 85 4.75 4.26 9.30
C TYR A 85 4.79 5.73 8.90
N SER A 86 3.62 6.31 8.67
CA SER A 86 3.48 7.73 8.35
C SER A 86 2.08 8.21 8.71
N GLU A 87 1.95 9.50 8.96
CA GLU A 87 0.63 10.12 9.06
C GLU A 87 -0.05 10.21 7.68
N ASP A 88 0.73 10.25 6.61
CA ASP A 88 0.25 10.15 5.24
C ASP A 88 0.12 8.67 4.88
N CYS A 89 -1.02 8.08 5.24
CA CYS A 89 -1.22 6.63 5.22
C CYS A 89 -2.52 6.20 4.52
N GLN A 90 -3.11 7.07 3.70
CA GLN A 90 -4.39 6.80 3.04
C GLN A 90 -4.17 6.08 1.71
N PHE A 91 -3.71 4.84 1.81
CA PHE A 91 -3.43 3.96 0.68
C PHE A 91 -4.20 2.65 0.81
N LEU A 92 -4.58 2.08 -0.33
CA LEU A 92 -5.16 0.75 -0.42
C LEU A 92 -4.07 -0.30 -0.58
#